data_2823d3429acaa54ec930ab60741d10b3
#
_entry.id   2823d3429acaa54ec930ab60741d10b3
#
_cell.length_a   1.000
_cell.length_b   1.000
_cell.length_c   1.000
_cell.angle_alpha   90.00
_cell.angle_beta   90.00
_cell.angle_gamma   90.00
#
_symmetry.space_group_name_H-M   'P 1'
#
loop_
_entity.id
_entity.type
_entity.pdbx_description
1 polymer ?
#
loop_
_entity_poly.entity_id
_entity_poly.type
_entity_poly.pdbx_seq_one_letter_code
_entity_poly.pdbx_strand_id
1 'polypeptide(L)'
;MVTRKILINTAVGLHLRPAGRLCQKAMEYQSRIAFTYKDVHANAKSVLSVLSACVPGGSEIELSCEGEDEEKAMKELSELIEQGLE
;
A
#
# COMPACT_ATOMS: atom_id res chain seq x y z
N MET A 1 3.55 -15.67 -2.77
CA MET A 1 2.86 -14.38 -2.58
C MET A 1 2.18 -14.35 -1.22
N VAL A 2 2.34 -13.26 -0.49
CA VAL A 2 1.64 -13.05 0.78
C VAL A 2 0.64 -11.91 0.61
N THR A 3 -0.52 -12.01 1.27
CA THR A 3 -1.55 -10.98 1.23
C THR A 3 -2.04 -10.67 2.63
N ARG A 4 -2.51 -9.45 2.84
CA ARG A 4 -3.05 -9.03 4.13
C ARG A 4 -4.03 -7.88 3.94
N LYS A 5 -5.15 -7.94 4.66
CA LYS A 5 -6.11 -6.85 4.68
C LYS A 5 -5.68 -5.82 5.71
N ILE A 6 -5.62 -4.55 5.29
CA ILE A 6 -5.11 -3.48 6.14
C ILE A 6 -6.03 -2.28 6.02
N LEU A 7 -6.29 -1.64 7.16
CA LEU A 7 -7.08 -0.43 7.20
C LEU A 7 -6.21 0.78 6.82
N ILE A 8 -6.71 1.60 5.92
CA ILE A 8 -6.06 2.87 5.58
C ILE A 8 -6.42 3.87 6.64
N ASN A 9 -5.49 4.12 7.52
CA ASN A 9 -5.68 4.84 8.77
C ASN A 9 -5.30 6.32 8.64
N THR A 10 -5.71 6.95 7.54
CA THR A 10 -5.52 8.39 7.35
C THR A 10 -6.88 9.06 7.28
N ALA A 11 -6.93 10.35 7.61
CA ALA A 11 -8.19 11.07 7.62
C ALA A 11 -8.77 11.24 6.22
N VAL A 12 -7.90 11.38 5.22
CA VAL A 12 -8.30 11.71 3.84
C VAL A 12 -7.98 10.63 2.82
N GLY A 13 -7.49 9.47 3.26
CA GLY A 13 -7.19 8.36 2.37
C GLY A 13 -5.84 8.48 1.70
N LEU A 14 -5.68 7.77 0.58
CA LEU A 14 -4.40 7.71 -0.13
C LEU A 14 -4.29 8.84 -1.15
N HIS A 15 -4.22 10.08 -0.66
CA HIS A 15 -3.93 11.21 -1.51
C HIS A 15 -2.42 11.38 -1.65
N LEU A 16 -1.94 12.51 -2.19
CA LEU A 16 -0.57 12.66 -2.65
C LEU A 16 0.49 12.33 -1.60
N ARG A 17 0.37 12.87 -0.37
CA ARG A 17 1.39 12.65 0.65
C ARG A 17 1.46 11.19 1.12
N PRO A 18 0.38 10.57 1.58
CA PRO A 18 0.44 9.16 1.97
C PRO A 18 0.74 8.24 0.79
N ALA A 19 0.26 8.54 -0.41
CA ALA A 19 0.60 7.75 -1.58
C ALA A 19 2.10 7.81 -1.87
N GLY A 20 2.70 8.98 -1.75
CA GLY A 20 4.14 9.14 -1.94
C GLY A 20 4.94 8.36 -0.92
N ARG A 21 4.51 8.38 0.34
CA ARG A 21 5.19 7.65 1.39
C ARG A 21 5.10 6.13 1.18
N LEU A 22 3.93 5.66 0.81
CA LEU A 22 3.74 4.24 0.51
C LEU A 22 4.63 3.81 -0.66
N CYS A 23 4.62 4.58 -1.72
CA CYS A 23 5.42 4.28 -2.91
C CYS A 23 6.91 4.27 -2.58
N GLN A 24 7.39 5.27 -1.83
CA GLN A 24 8.79 5.38 -1.47
C GLN A 24 9.24 4.15 -0.65
N LYS A 25 8.42 3.72 0.30
CA LYS A 25 8.74 2.54 1.09
C LYS A 25 8.71 1.29 0.22
N ALA A 26 7.70 1.16 -0.64
CA ALA A 26 7.56 -0.01 -1.52
C ALA A 26 8.77 -0.17 -2.45
N MET A 27 9.37 0.94 -2.85
CA MET A 27 10.55 0.90 -3.73
C MET A 27 11.78 0.30 -3.07
N GLU A 28 11.78 0.14 -1.75
CA GLU A 28 12.92 -0.46 -1.04
C GLU A 28 13.01 -1.97 -1.23
N TYR A 29 11.94 -2.60 -1.73
CA TYR A 29 11.87 -4.06 -1.84
C TYR A 29 11.93 -4.50 -3.28
N GLN A 30 12.43 -5.73 -3.48
CA GLN A 30 12.48 -6.34 -4.81
C GLN A 30 11.13 -6.96 -5.18
N SER A 31 10.33 -7.32 -4.19
CA SER A 31 9.03 -7.93 -4.41
C SER A 31 8.11 -7.02 -5.22
N ARG A 32 7.21 -7.64 -5.96
CA ARG A 32 6.10 -6.93 -6.59
C ARG A 32 5.11 -6.61 -5.50
N ILE A 33 4.75 -5.33 -5.37
CA ILE A 33 3.86 -4.86 -4.31
C ILE A 33 2.66 -4.18 -4.93
N ALA A 34 1.49 -4.67 -4.57
CA ALA A 34 0.24 -4.17 -5.12
C ALA A 34 -0.83 -4.20 -4.06
N PHE A 35 -1.92 -3.47 -4.27
CA PHE A 35 -3.08 -3.60 -3.41
C PHE A 35 -4.36 -3.58 -4.24
N THR A 36 -5.41 -4.12 -3.63
CA THR A 36 -6.74 -4.11 -4.23
C THR A 36 -7.67 -3.35 -3.30
N TYR A 37 -8.41 -2.40 -3.86
CA TYR A 37 -9.47 -1.70 -3.16
C TYR A 37 -10.73 -1.88 -3.99
N LYS A 38 -11.71 -2.61 -3.46
CA LYS A 38 -12.90 -3.02 -4.22
C LYS A 38 -12.45 -3.73 -5.49
N ASP A 39 -12.82 -3.23 -6.65
CA ASP A 39 -12.43 -3.84 -7.93
C ASP A 39 -11.19 -3.21 -8.55
N VAL A 40 -10.54 -2.30 -7.84
CA VAL A 40 -9.40 -1.57 -8.37
C VAL A 40 -8.10 -2.20 -7.89
N HIS A 41 -7.20 -2.47 -8.84
CA HIS A 41 -5.87 -2.98 -8.55
C HIS A 41 -4.86 -1.88 -8.76
N ALA A 42 -3.96 -1.70 -7.80
CA ALA A 42 -2.96 -0.64 -7.88
C ALA A 42 -1.55 -1.19 -7.66
N ASN A 43 -0.59 -0.61 -8.38
CA ASN A 43 0.82 -0.89 -8.19
C ASN A 43 1.35 0.05 -7.11
N ALA A 44 1.73 -0.50 -5.96
CA ALA A 44 2.19 0.32 -4.84
C ALA A 44 3.50 1.06 -5.12
N LYS A 45 4.24 0.66 -6.14
CA LYS A 45 5.48 1.33 -6.53
C LYS A 45 5.26 2.49 -7.51
N SER A 46 4.00 2.77 -7.83
CA SER A 46 3.65 3.86 -8.75
C SER A 46 2.71 4.83 -8.04
N VAL A 47 3.17 6.07 -7.84
CA VAL A 47 2.35 7.09 -7.20
C VAL A 47 1.06 7.33 -7.99
N LEU A 48 1.17 7.39 -9.31
CA LEU A 48 0.00 7.60 -10.16
C LEU A 48 -1.01 6.46 -10.03
N SER A 49 -0.52 5.22 -9.95
CA SER A 49 -1.39 4.06 -9.77
C SER A 49 -2.13 4.13 -8.44
N VAL A 50 -1.39 4.45 -7.37
CA VAL A 50 -1.97 4.58 -6.03
C VAL A 50 -3.02 5.68 -5.99
N LEU A 51 -2.72 6.84 -6.56
CA LEU A 51 -3.66 7.96 -6.60
C LEU A 51 -4.91 7.62 -7.41
N SER A 52 -4.74 6.89 -8.52
CA SER A 52 -5.86 6.50 -9.38
C SER A 52 -6.84 5.57 -8.68
N ALA A 53 -6.39 4.85 -7.65
CA ALA A 53 -7.28 3.96 -6.91
C ALA A 53 -8.30 4.71 -6.06
N CYS A 54 -8.05 5.97 -5.74
CA CYS A 54 -8.98 6.83 -5.01
C CYS A 54 -9.47 6.22 -3.70
N VAL A 55 -8.54 5.65 -2.92
CA VAL A 55 -8.89 4.99 -1.66
C VAL A 55 -9.20 6.02 -0.58
N PRO A 56 -10.44 6.06 -0.06
CA PRO A 56 -10.76 7.03 0.99
C PRO A 56 -10.23 6.60 2.35
N GLY A 57 -10.14 7.55 3.27
CA GLY A 57 -9.73 7.26 4.63
C GLY A 57 -10.72 6.34 5.31
N GLY A 58 -10.21 5.44 6.14
CA GLY A 58 -11.04 4.45 6.82
C GLY A 58 -11.40 3.25 5.99
N SER A 59 -10.91 3.16 4.75
CA SER A 59 -11.17 2.01 3.90
C SER A 59 -10.17 0.89 4.14
N GLU A 60 -10.60 -0.33 3.86
CA GLU A 60 -9.71 -1.50 3.93
C GLU A 60 -9.20 -1.84 2.54
N ILE A 61 -7.91 -2.10 2.44
CA ILE A 61 -7.31 -2.59 1.20
C ILE A 61 -6.73 -3.98 1.44
N GLU A 62 -6.52 -4.72 0.37
CA GLU A 62 -5.78 -5.98 0.44
C GLU A 62 -4.42 -5.78 -0.19
N LEU A 63 -3.38 -5.77 0.65
CA LEU A 63 -2.01 -5.60 0.20
C LEU A 63 -1.43 -6.95 -0.17
N SER A 64 -0.71 -7.02 -1.28
CA SER A 64 -0.04 -8.24 -1.72
C SER A 64 1.43 -7.96 -2.03
N CYS A 65 2.28 -8.88 -1.63
CA CYS A 65 3.72 -8.83 -1.90
C CYS A 65 4.15 -10.16 -2.46
N GLU A 66 4.90 -10.14 -3.56
CA GLU A 66 5.34 -11.36 -4.24
C GLU A 66 6.80 -11.20 -4.67
N GLY A 67 7.69 -12.01 -4.09
CA GLY A 67 9.11 -11.97 -4.41
C GLY A 67 9.97 -12.49 -3.28
N GLU A 68 11.29 -12.37 -3.43
CA GLU A 68 12.22 -12.91 -2.46
C GLU A 68 12.06 -12.31 -1.07
N ASP A 69 11.78 -11.02 -0.98
CA ASP A 69 11.64 -10.31 0.29
C ASP A 69 10.19 -10.04 0.67
N GLU A 70 9.27 -10.89 0.18
CA GLU A 70 7.84 -10.63 0.34
C GLU A 70 7.39 -10.57 1.80
N GLU A 71 7.97 -11.41 2.67
CA GLU A 71 7.57 -11.42 4.07
C GLU A 71 8.06 -10.18 4.80
N LYS A 72 9.30 -9.77 4.54
CA LYS A 72 9.84 -8.54 5.09
C LYS A 72 9.06 -7.33 4.58
N ALA A 73 8.75 -7.30 3.29
CA ALA A 73 8.00 -6.22 2.69
C ALA A 73 6.62 -6.11 3.32
N MET A 74 5.92 -7.24 3.47
CA MET A 74 4.59 -7.24 4.07
C MET A 74 4.62 -6.73 5.50
N LYS A 75 5.59 -7.20 6.29
CA LYS A 75 5.70 -6.78 7.68
C LYS A 75 5.92 -5.28 7.80
N GLU A 76 6.92 -4.77 7.07
CA GLU A 76 7.32 -3.36 7.21
C GLU A 76 6.28 -2.42 6.60
N LEU A 77 5.68 -2.80 5.47
CA LEU A 77 4.63 -1.99 4.86
C LEU A 77 3.36 -1.97 5.72
N SER A 78 2.99 -3.13 6.29
CA SER A 78 1.84 -3.19 7.19
C SER A 78 2.04 -2.27 8.38
N GLU A 79 3.22 -2.29 8.98
CA GLU A 79 3.54 -1.43 10.13
C GLU A 79 3.45 0.04 9.75
N LEU A 80 4.00 0.41 8.61
CA LEU A 80 3.95 1.79 8.15
C LEU A 80 2.52 2.27 7.92
N ILE A 81 1.71 1.45 7.29
CA ILE A 81 0.32 1.80 7.02
C ILE A 81 -0.47 1.92 8.33
N GLU A 82 -0.25 0.99 9.25
CA GLU A 82 -0.96 0.99 10.53
C GLU A 82 -0.57 2.15 11.43
N GLN A 83 0.65 2.66 11.28
CA GLN A 83 1.12 3.83 12.02
C GLN A 83 0.57 5.14 11.43
N GLY A 84 0.00 5.08 10.25
CA GLY A 84 -0.45 6.25 9.52
C GLY A 84 0.60 6.74 8.54
N LEU A 85 0.18 6.96 7.31
CA LEU A 85 1.08 7.33 6.21
C LEU A 85 1.29 8.85 6.10
N GLU A 86 1.03 9.59 7.15
CA GLU A 86 1.15 11.04 7.11
C GLU A 86 2.41 11.60 7.74
#